data_20d872bce4019cf5a8c2e1eedd746f3b
#
_entry.id   20d872bce4019cf5a8c2e1eedd746f3b
#
_cell.length_a   1.000
_cell.length_b   1.000
_cell.length_c   1.000
_cell.angle_alpha   90.00
_cell.angle_beta   90.00
_cell.angle_gamma   90.00
#
_symmetry.space_group_name_H-M   'P 1'
#
loop_
_entity.id
_entity.type
_entity.pdbx_description
1 polymer ?
#
loop_
_entity_poly.entity_id
_entity_poly.type
_entity_poly.pdbx_seq_one_letter_code
_entity_poly.pdbx_strand_id
1 'polypeptide(L)'
;MGLQTKRRWIRTVNLCLAAVIVSGPLVGLWPVPANAGSLKDAQAAFDKKQYQEALDIIEQVTKEKGSQPETRRLKVRSLIFLGKPKDALVEYERHEQESKQEDRPLLKDVSLGFIYALVKDMREQMRGAAYTALKDVDSAETIPALEDGLSDGSGLVRALAAEALGKLDAGRKSPRLRNALEDQAGLVKATVIKVLGKSGDRSVIPLLEKALKDEQPAVRLAAAGALYHTGQTAMWETIQKAAAAPNPEERATALRMVGDLKDARGLSILLEAMTNTQPSVRGAAASALGELGKVQGIPALEKALDD
;
A
#
# COMPACT_ATOMS: atom_id res chain seq x y z
N MET A 1 -7.98 16.86 17.98
CA MET A 1 -8.77 16.40 16.83
C MET A 1 -10.12 15.92 17.36
N GLY A 2 -11.22 16.60 17.01
CA GLY A 2 -12.48 16.47 17.73
C GLY A 2 -13.31 15.24 17.32
N LEU A 3 -14.30 14.91 18.15
CA LEU A 3 -15.28 13.83 18.00
C LEU A 3 -15.90 13.68 16.59
N GLN A 4 -15.94 14.72 15.79
CA GLN A 4 -16.48 14.69 14.43
C GLN A 4 -15.59 13.92 13.43
N THR A 5 -14.26 13.92 13.60
CA THR A 5 -13.34 13.17 12.75
C THR A 5 -13.43 11.66 13.05
N LYS A 6 -13.63 11.31 14.32
CA LYS A 6 -13.84 9.92 14.78
C LYS A 6 -15.10 9.30 14.13
N ARG A 7 -16.21 10.08 14.10
CA ARG A 7 -17.47 9.62 13.48
C ARG A 7 -17.39 9.46 11.95
N ARG A 8 -16.53 10.20 11.30
CA ARG A 8 -16.34 10.12 9.83
C ARG A 8 -15.56 8.87 9.43
N TRP A 9 -14.55 8.50 10.21
CA TRP A 9 -13.75 7.27 10.01
C TRP A 9 -14.59 6.00 10.22
N ILE A 10 -15.36 5.94 11.30
CA ILE A 10 -16.28 4.82 11.59
C ILE A 10 -17.35 4.67 10.50
N ARG A 11 -17.84 5.78 9.92
CA ARG A 11 -18.80 5.71 8.79
C ARG A 11 -18.18 5.17 7.51
N THR A 12 -16.92 5.46 7.23
CA THR A 12 -16.22 4.96 6.03
C THR A 12 -15.95 3.45 6.14
N VAL A 13 -15.61 2.97 7.33
CA VAL A 13 -15.44 1.53 7.59
C VAL A 13 -16.78 0.78 7.52
N ASN A 14 -17.88 1.35 8.03
CA ASN A 14 -19.20 0.72 7.98
C ASN A 14 -19.81 0.63 6.57
N LEU A 15 -19.48 1.52 5.65
CA LEU A 15 -19.95 1.44 4.25
C LEU A 15 -19.31 0.29 3.45
N CYS A 16 -18.11 -0.16 3.84
CA CYS A 16 -17.46 -1.34 3.24
C CYS A 16 -17.95 -2.68 3.82
N LEU A 17 -18.75 -2.66 4.91
CA LEU A 17 -19.11 -3.83 5.71
C LEU A 17 -20.41 -4.54 5.28
N ALA A 18 -21.11 -4.09 4.25
CA ALA A 18 -22.45 -4.60 3.90
C ALA A 18 -22.51 -5.95 3.17
N ALA A 19 -21.41 -6.63 2.89
CA ALA A 19 -21.43 -7.84 2.05
C ALA A 19 -20.35 -8.88 2.36
N VAL A 20 -20.33 -9.49 3.56
CA VAL A 20 -19.67 -10.81 3.72
C VAL A 20 -20.45 -11.65 4.72
N ILE A 21 -21.32 -12.53 4.20
CA ILE A 21 -21.82 -13.70 4.92
C ILE A 21 -20.96 -14.87 4.46
N VAL A 22 -20.11 -15.41 5.32
CA VAL A 22 -19.38 -16.66 5.08
C VAL A 22 -19.86 -17.70 6.09
N SER A 23 -20.50 -18.74 5.57
CA SER A 23 -20.80 -19.98 6.29
C SER A 23 -19.50 -20.79 6.43
N GLY A 24 -18.99 -20.95 7.65
CA GLY A 24 -17.85 -21.81 7.95
C GLY A 24 -18.27 -23.13 8.61
N PRO A 25 -17.49 -24.20 8.48
CA PRO A 25 -17.82 -25.52 9.00
C PRO A 25 -17.67 -25.62 10.53
N LEU A 26 -18.50 -26.48 11.12
CA LEU A 26 -18.47 -26.92 12.52
C LEU A 26 -17.09 -27.51 12.86
N VAL A 27 -16.34 -26.84 13.72
CA VAL A 27 -15.08 -27.33 14.30
C VAL A 27 -15.40 -28.07 15.59
N GLY A 28 -14.98 -29.33 15.65
CA GLY A 28 -15.19 -30.22 16.78
C GLY A 28 -14.56 -29.67 18.08
N LEU A 29 -15.31 -29.81 19.16
CA LEU A 29 -14.87 -29.55 20.55
C LEU A 29 -13.73 -30.51 20.93
N TRP A 30 -12.51 -30.01 20.95
CA TRP A 30 -11.42 -30.70 21.67
C TRP A 30 -11.52 -30.37 23.15
N PRO A 31 -11.32 -31.35 24.05
CA PRO A 31 -11.35 -31.10 25.49
C PRO A 31 -10.16 -30.21 25.88
N VAL A 32 -10.45 -29.02 26.37
CA VAL A 32 -9.44 -28.15 26.98
C VAL A 32 -9.01 -28.77 28.31
N PRO A 33 -7.70 -28.89 28.61
CA PRO A 33 -7.26 -29.41 29.87
C PRO A 33 -7.73 -28.55 31.04
N ALA A 34 -8.26 -29.20 32.09
CA ALA A 34 -8.91 -28.59 33.27
C ALA A 34 -7.92 -27.90 34.23
N ASN A 35 -6.85 -27.32 33.77
CA ASN A 35 -5.99 -26.46 34.58
C ASN A 35 -6.26 -25.01 34.18
N ALA A 36 -6.73 -24.21 35.12
CA ALA A 36 -6.97 -22.79 34.94
C ALA A 36 -5.70 -22.11 34.36
N GLY A 37 -5.71 -21.82 33.07
CA GLY A 37 -4.61 -21.14 32.41
C GLY A 37 -4.41 -19.74 33.02
N SER A 38 -3.21 -19.25 33.02
CA SER A 38 -2.89 -17.89 33.42
C SER A 38 -2.83 -16.95 32.19
N LEU A 39 -2.89 -15.64 32.40
CA LEU A 39 -2.61 -14.67 31.34
C LEU A 39 -1.23 -14.93 30.70
N LYS A 40 -0.25 -15.42 31.50
CA LYS A 40 1.07 -15.78 30.99
C LYS A 40 1.03 -16.98 30.03
N ASP A 41 0.15 -17.94 30.28
CA ASP A 41 -0.03 -19.10 29.38
C ASP A 41 -0.72 -18.66 28.08
N ALA A 42 -1.71 -17.77 28.17
CA ALA A 42 -2.35 -17.17 27.01
C ALA A 42 -1.35 -16.38 26.15
N GLN A 43 -0.46 -15.60 26.77
CA GLN A 43 0.59 -14.89 26.07
C GLN A 43 1.57 -15.88 25.41
N ALA A 44 1.96 -16.93 26.09
CA ALA A 44 2.86 -17.96 25.53
C ALA A 44 2.24 -18.69 24.33
N ALA A 45 0.93 -18.96 24.34
CA ALA A 45 0.21 -19.52 23.21
C ALA A 45 0.16 -18.52 22.04
N PHE A 46 -0.11 -17.25 22.33
CA PHE A 46 -0.11 -16.18 21.32
C PHE A 46 1.26 -16.05 20.64
N ASP A 47 2.36 -16.03 21.40
CA ASP A 47 3.73 -15.92 20.89
C ASP A 47 4.11 -17.11 19.98
N LYS A 48 3.52 -18.29 20.26
CA LYS A 48 3.62 -19.48 19.41
C LYS A 48 2.68 -19.46 18.19
N LYS A 49 1.95 -18.34 17.97
CA LYS A 49 0.93 -18.19 16.91
C LYS A 49 -0.27 -19.14 17.04
N GLN A 50 -0.50 -19.68 18.23
CA GLN A 50 -1.65 -20.51 18.58
C GLN A 50 -2.81 -19.63 19.05
N TYR A 51 -3.31 -18.80 18.15
CA TYR A 51 -4.24 -17.69 18.50
C TYR A 51 -5.59 -18.18 19.02
N GLN A 52 -6.08 -19.34 18.55
CA GLN A 52 -7.33 -19.89 19.09
C GLN A 52 -7.12 -20.40 20.51
N GLU A 53 -6.04 -21.11 20.78
CA GLU A 53 -5.70 -21.57 22.13
C GLU A 53 -5.49 -20.40 23.10
N ALA A 54 -4.80 -19.33 22.64
CA ALA A 54 -4.68 -18.11 23.42
C ALA A 54 -6.07 -17.52 23.78
N LEU A 55 -7.00 -17.50 22.82
CA LEU A 55 -8.35 -17.00 23.02
C LEU A 55 -9.13 -17.86 24.04
N ASP A 56 -9.05 -19.19 23.93
CA ASP A 56 -9.72 -20.12 24.83
C ASP A 56 -9.21 -19.97 26.28
N ILE A 57 -7.91 -19.82 26.47
CA ILE A 57 -7.30 -19.54 27.79
C ILE A 57 -7.77 -18.17 28.33
N ILE A 58 -7.80 -17.14 27.48
CA ILE A 58 -8.28 -15.80 27.85
C ILE A 58 -9.73 -15.84 28.33
N GLU A 59 -10.58 -16.61 27.67
CA GLU A 59 -11.99 -16.75 28.06
C GLU A 59 -12.13 -17.44 29.44
N GLN A 60 -11.30 -18.45 29.70
CA GLN A 60 -11.26 -19.09 31.03
C GLN A 60 -10.79 -18.14 32.13
N VAL A 61 -9.65 -17.44 31.89
CA VAL A 61 -9.12 -16.46 32.83
C VAL A 61 -10.15 -15.35 33.13
N THR A 62 -10.85 -14.92 32.09
CA THR A 62 -11.89 -13.86 32.23
C THR A 62 -13.10 -14.33 33.05
N LYS A 63 -13.50 -15.60 32.92
CA LYS A 63 -14.59 -16.17 33.73
C LYS A 63 -14.23 -16.28 35.22
N GLU A 64 -12.96 -16.59 35.52
CA GLU A 64 -12.51 -16.82 36.90
C GLU A 64 -12.14 -15.53 37.64
N LYS A 65 -11.45 -14.61 36.94
CA LYS A 65 -10.82 -13.43 37.58
C LYS A 65 -11.41 -12.09 37.11
N GLY A 66 -12.41 -12.16 36.26
CA GLY A 66 -12.93 -10.96 35.59
C GLY A 66 -12.03 -10.50 34.44
N SER A 67 -12.53 -9.56 33.67
CA SER A 67 -11.79 -9.00 32.54
C SER A 67 -10.79 -7.94 33.04
N GLN A 68 -9.51 -8.18 32.78
CA GLN A 68 -8.42 -7.25 33.04
C GLN A 68 -7.99 -6.54 31.73
N PRO A 69 -7.46 -5.31 31.78
CA PRO A 69 -7.05 -4.58 30.57
C PRO A 69 -6.08 -5.37 29.68
N GLU A 70 -5.08 -6.04 30.29
CA GLU A 70 -4.09 -6.82 29.56
C GLU A 70 -4.72 -8.05 28.90
N THR A 71 -5.64 -8.72 29.61
CA THR A 71 -6.38 -9.87 29.07
C THR A 71 -7.20 -9.45 27.84
N ARG A 72 -7.81 -8.28 27.91
CA ARG A 72 -8.62 -7.74 26.80
C ARG A 72 -7.76 -7.33 25.61
N ARG A 73 -6.60 -6.70 25.82
CA ARG A 73 -5.64 -6.39 24.76
C ARG A 73 -5.21 -7.66 24.04
N LEU A 74 -4.87 -8.71 24.77
CA LEU A 74 -4.47 -9.96 24.17
C LEU A 74 -5.62 -10.64 23.42
N LYS A 75 -6.86 -10.54 23.94
CA LYS A 75 -8.08 -11.00 23.26
C LYS A 75 -8.27 -10.30 21.91
N VAL A 76 -8.20 -8.97 21.89
CA VAL A 76 -8.32 -8.17 20.66
C VAL A 76 -7.29 -8.63 19.62
N ARG A 77 -6.02 -8.75 20.01
CA ARG A 77 -4.95 -9.20 19.11
C ARG A 77 -5.18 -10.61 18.58
N SER A 78 -5.57 -11.54 19.46
CA SER A 78 -5.89 -12.92 19.06
C SER A 78 -7.00 -12.96 18.01
N LEU A 79 -8.07 -12.17 18.19
CA LEU A 79 -9.18 -12.06 17.23
C LEU A 79 -8.72 -11.49 15.88
N ILE A 80 -7.81 -10.51 15.88
CA ILE A 80 -7.24 -9.96 14.65
C ILE A 80 -6.50 -11.05 13.86
N PHE A 81 -5.60 -11.79 14.52
CA PHE A 81 -4.82 -12.85 13.87
C PHE A 81 -5.66 -14.07 13.45
N LEU A 82 -6.82 -14.26 14.08
CA LEU A 82 -7.83 -15.24 13.65
C LEU A 82 -8.68 -14.75 12.47
N GLY A 83 -8.44 -13.54 11.95
CA GLY A 83 -9.21 -12.97 10.85
C GLY A 83 -10.63 -12.52 11.26
N LYS A 84 -10.83 -12.20 12.55
CA LYS A 84 -12.10 -11.74 13.13
C LYS A 84 -12.05 -10.25 13.54
N PRO A 85 -11.77 -9.31 12.60
CA PRO A 85 -11.57 -7.90 12.95
C PRO A 85 -12.81 -7.21 13.49
N LYS A 86 -14.03 -7.68 13.15
CA LYS A 86 -15.29 -7.16 13.71
C LYS A 86 -15.41 -7.46 15.20
N ASP A 87 -15.11 -8.70 15.59
CA ASP A 87 -15.14 -9.11 16.98
C ASP A 87 -14.04 -8.40 17.78
N ALA A 88 -12.87 -8.21 17.17
CA ALA A 88 -11.77 -7.44 17.73
C ALA A 88 -12.18 -5.98 18.00
N LEU A 89 -12.93 -5.35 17.08
CA LEU A 89 -13.42 -3.98 17.25
C LEU A 89 -14.41 -3.89 18.42
N VAL A 90 -15.34 -4.84 18.55
CA VAL A 90 -16.28 -4.88 19.68
C VAL A 90 -15.54 -4.99 21.02
N GLU A 91 -14.52 -5.84 21.10
CA GLU A 91 -13.71 -5.97 22.32
C GLU A 91 -12.86 -4.74 22.58
N TYR A 92 -12.38 -4.05 21.54
CA TYR A 92 -11.66 -2.78 21.65
C TYR A 92 -12.58 -1.68 22.20
N GLU A 93 -13.80 -1.54 21.69
CA GLU A 93 -14.78 -0.56 22.18
C GLU A 93 -15.10 -0.77 23.66
N ARG A 94 -15.25 -2.03 24.11
CA ARG A 94 -15.43 -2.36 25.53
C ARG A 94 -14.20 -1.96 26.35
N HIS A 95 -12.99 -2.21 25.83
CA HIS A 95 -11.75 -1.83 26.49
C HIS A 95 -11.66 -0.30 26.67
N GLU A 96 -12.00 0.48 25.63
CA GLU A 96 -12.01 1.94 25.67
C GLU A 96 -13.07 2.48 26.68
N GLN A 97 -14.27 1.89 26.70
CA GLN A 97 -15.34 2.29 27.64
C GLN A 97 -14.95 2.07 29.10
N GLU A 98 -14.31 0.96 29.43
CA GLU A 98 -13.92 0.62 30.80
C GLU A 98 -12.68 1.38 31.26
N SER A 99 -11.66 1.51 30.39
CA SER A 99 -10.43 2.23 30.71
C SER A 99 -10.62 3.76 30.73
N LYS A 100 -11.68 4.25 30.08
CA LYS A 100 -11.93 5.69 29.80
C LYS A 100 -10.77 6.39 29.08
N GLN A 101 -9.92 5.61 28.44
CA GLN A 101 -8.74 6.10 27.70
C GLN A 101 -8.67 5.41 26.34
N GLU A 102 -8.28 6.17 25.32
CA GLU A 102 -8.04 5.66 23.98
C GLU A 102 -6.70 4.90 23.95
N ASP A 103 -6.75 3.61 23.61
CA ASP A 103 -5.56 2.79 23.37
C ASP A 103 -5.19 2.86 21.88
N ARG A 104 -4.46 3.91 21.50
CA ARG A 104 -4.08 4.15 20.09
C ARG A 104 -3.29 3.02 19.46
N PRO A 105 -2.28 2.39 20.12
CA PRO A 105 -1.61 1.22 19.58
C PRO A 105 -2.57 0.07 19.28
N LEU A 106 -3.47 -0.24 20.19
CA LEU A 106 -4.45 -1.31 19.99
C LEU A 106 -5.47 -0.95 18.89
N LEU A 107 -5.88 0.31 18.78
CA LEU A 107 -6.74 0.78 17.68
C LEU A 107 -6.05 0.63 16.31
N LYS A 108 -4.74 0.89 16.26
CA LYS A 108 -3.93 0.64 15.06
C LYS A 108 -3.95 -0.84 14.69
N ASP A 109 -3.75 -1.74 15.66
CA ASP A 109 -3.78 -3.18 15.44
C ASP A 109 -5.15 -3.62 14.88
N VAL A 110 -6.27 -3.11 15.46
CA VAL A 110 -7.63 -3.40 14.97
C VAL A 110 -7.80 -2.90 13.53
N SER A 111 -7.36 -1.68 13.23
CA SER A 111 -7.44 -1.10 11.88
C SER A 111 -6.67 -1.93 10.86
N LEU A 112 -5.46 -2.37 11.21
CA LEU A 112 -4.65 -3.28 10.38
C LEU A 112 -5.36 -4.62 10.17
N GLY A 113 -6.04 -5.15 11.19
CA GLY A 113 -6.83 -6.39 11.07
C GLY A 113 -7.90 -6.31 9.98
N PHE A 114 -8.61 -5.16 9.87
CA PHE A 114 -9.56 -4.94 8.78
C PHE A 114 -8.88 -4.87 7.41
N ILE A 115 -7.73 -4.19 7.33
CA ILE A 115 -6.97 -4.10 6.08
C ILE A 115 -6.47 -5.49 5.65
N TYR A 116 -5.91 -6.29 6.59
CA TYR A 116 -5.46 -7.66 6.29
C TYR A 116 -6.59 -8.61 5.88
N ALA A 117 -7.81 -8.40 6.37
CA ALA A 117 -8.96 -9.14 5.86
C ALA A 117 -9.27 -8.79 4.39
N LEU A 118 -9.11 -7.52 4.01
CA LEU A 118 -9.35 -7.04 2.65
C LEU A 118 -8.28 -7.47 1.64
N VAL A 119 -7.03 -7.70 2.03
CA VAL A 119 -6.00 -8.20 1.09
C VAL A 119 -6.31 -9.62 0.56
N LYS A 120 -7.22 -10.34 1.22
CA LYS A 120 -7.69 -11.67 0.82
C LYS A 120 -9.09 -11.66 0.20
N ASP A 121 -9.69 -10.49 -0.05
CA ASP A 121 -11.02 -10.37 -0.64
C ASP A 121 -11.02 -10.90 -2.09
N MET A 122 -12.10 -11.54 -2.51
CA MET A 122 -12.24 -12.04 -3.88
C MET A 122 -12.25 -10.92 -4.92
N ARG A 123 -12.74 -9.74 -4.53
CA ARG A 123 -12.85 -8.56 -5.40
C ARG A 123 -11.51 -7.83 -5.50
N GLU A 124 -11.03 -7.64 -6.72
CA GLU A 124 -9.77 -6.93 -7.01
C GLU A 124 -9.74 -5.51 -6.38
N GLN A 125 -10.86 -4.77 -6.52
CA GLN A 125 -10.96 -3.40 -6.00
C GLN A 125 -10.72 -3.34 -4.48
N MET A 126 -11.20 -4.34 -3.72
CA MET A 126 -11.01 -4.41 -2.27
C MET A 126 -9.55 -4.72 -1.92
N ARG A 127 -8.92 -5.66 -2.65
CA ARG A 127 -7.49 -5.93 -2.48
C ARG A 127 -6.65 -4.71 -2.83
N GLY A 128 -6.95 -4.04 -3.97
CA GLY A 128 -6.27 -2.81 -4.36
C GLY A 128 -6.39 -1.70 -3.31
N ALA A 129 -7.60 -1.49 -2.77
CA ALA A 129 -7.82 -0.53 -1.68
C ALA A 129 -7.03 -0.89 -0.42
N ALA A 130 -6.92 -2.18 -0.09
CA ALA A 130 -6.14 -2.65 1.06
C ALA A 130 -4.64 -2.34 0.88
N TYR A 131 -4.05 -2.62 -0.28
CA TYR A 131 -2.64 -2.29 -0.55
C TYR A 131 -2.38 -0.79 -0.60
N THR A 132 -3.35 0.00 -1.10
CA THR A 132 -3.29 1.47 -1.02
C THR A 132 -3.30 1.94 0.43
N ALA A 133 -4.13 1.35 1.29
CA ALA A 133 -4.16 1.68 2.72
C ALA A 133 -2.85 1.24 3.43
N LEU A 134 -2.32 0.05 3.12
CA LEU A 134 -1.05 -0.43 3.67
C LEU A 134 0.12 0.48 3.28
N LYS A 135 0.08 1.11 2.11
CA LYS A 135 1.08 2.08 1.67
C LYS A 135 1.21 3.29 2.62
N ASP A 136 0.12 3.65 3.29
CA ASP A 136 0.09 4.79 4.22
C ASP A 136 0.40 4.37 5.68
N VAL A 137 0.53 3.06 5.92
CA VAL A 137 1.00 2.51 7.19
C VAL A 137 2.53 2.43 7.16
N ASP A 138 3.19 3.42 7.74
CA ASP A 138 4.65 3.46 7.83
C ASP A 138 5.16 2.49 8.93
N SER A 139 5.11 1.19 8.62
CA SER A 139 5.51 0.11 9.55
C SER A 139 6.11 -1.07 8.81
N ALA A 140 7.30 -1.50 9.24
CA ALA A 140 7.96 -2.69 8.70
C ALA A 140 7.14 -3.98 8.93
N GLU A 141 6.20 -3.99 9.87
CA GLU A 141 5.31 -5.13 10.12
C GLU A 141 4.40 -5.46 8.93
N THR A 142 4.18 -4.49 8.02
CA THR A 142 3.36 -4.69 6.82
C THR A 142 4.13 -5.37 5.68
N ILE A 143 5.46 -5.43 5.72
CA ILE A 143 6.30 -5.95 4.64
C ILE A 143 5.89 -7.37 4.21
N PRO A 144 5.66 -8.35 5.11
CA PRO A 144 5.26 -9.69 4.67
C PRO A 144 3.97 -9.69 3.84
N ALA A 145 2.97 -8.92 4.26
CA ALA A 145 1.71 -8.79 3.51
C ALA A 145 1.90 -8.09 2.15
N LEU A 146 2.76 -7.07 2.11
CA LEU A 146 3.10 -6.37 0.87
C LEU A 146 3.87 -7.28 -0.09
N GLU A 147 4.79 -8.10 0.41
CA GLU A 147 5.50 -9.09 -0.39
C GLU A 147 4.56 -10.18 -0.95
N ASP A 148 3.58 -10.61 -0.18
CA ASP A 148 2.56 -11.55 -0.66
C ASP A 148 1.71 -10.93 -1.77
N GLY A 149 1.45 -9.62 -1.70
CA GLY A 149 0.77 -8.86 -2.74
C GLY A 149 1.48 -8.86 -4.10
N LEU A 150 2.79 -9.05 -4.12
CA LEU A 150 3.54 -9.20 -5.39
C LEU A 150 3.19 -10.47 -6.17
N SER A 151 2.46 -11.40 -5.56
CA SER A 151 1.99 -12.64 -6.19
C SER A 151 0.48 -12.62 -6.48
N ASP A 152 -0.20 -11.47 -6.34
CA ASP A 152 -1.64 -11.35 -6.63
C ASP A 152 -1.95 -11.68 -8.10
N GLY A 153 -3.13 -12.25 -8.37
CA GLY A 153 -3.59 -12.53 -9.73
C GLY A 153 -3.74 -11.28 -10.61
N SER A 154 -4.04 -10.12 -10.00
CA SER A 154 -4.16 -8.84 -10.71
C SER A 154 -2.83 -8.11 -10.80
N GLY A 155 -2.41 -7.74 -12.01
CA GLY A 155 -1.23 -6.91 -12.23
C GLY A 155 -1.33 -5.53 -11.55
N LEU A 156 -2.55 -4.96 -11.44
CA LEU A 156 -2.76 -3.72 -10.72
C LEU A 156 -2.47 -3.88 -9.23
N VAL A 157 -2.97 -4.93 -8.61
CA VAL A 157 -2.73 -5.21 -7.18
C VAL A 157 -1.24 -5.46 -6.92
N ARG A 158 -0.55 -6.24 -7.79
CA ARG A 158 0.91 -6.42 -7.69
C ARG A 158 1.68 -5.10 -7.77
N ALA A 159 1.27 -4.19 -8.67
CA ALA A 159 1.89 -2.88 -8.79
C ALA A 159 1.67 -2.02 -7.53
N LEU A 160 0.46 -2.03 -6.95
CA LEU A 160 0.17 -1.32 -5.70
C LEU A 160 0.99 -1.86 -4.52
N ALA A 161 1.16 -3.18 -4.45
CA ALA A 161 2.02 -3.82 -3.44
C ALA A 161 3.49 -3.41 -3.62
N ALA A 162 3.99 -3.39 -4.87
CA ALA A 162 5.35 -2.94 -5.17
C ALA A 162 5.56 -1.46 -4.80
N GLU A 163 4.58 -0.59 -5.09
CA GLU A 163 4.63 0.82 -4.71
C GLU A 163 4.66 1.01 -3.18
N ALA A 164 3.83 0.22 -2.46
CA ALA A 164 3.80 0.25 -1.01
C ALA A 164 5.13 -0.21 -0.39
N LEU A 165 5.73 -1.30 -0.88
CA LEU A 165 7.08 -1.73 -0.50
C LEU A 165 8.11 -0.63 -0.72
N GLY A 166 7.97 0.11 -1.81
CA GLY A 166 8.86 1.21 -2.17
C GLY A 166 8.89 2.37 -1.17
N LYS A 167 7.86 2.55 -0.35
CA LYS A 167 7.84 3.54 0.73
C LYS A 167 8.70 3.16 1.92
N LEU A 168 8.85 1.87 2.18
CA LEU A 168 9.59 1.33 3.32
C LEU A 168 11.05 1.05 2.94
N ASP A 169 12.01 1.52 3.73
CA ASP A 169 13.44 1.29 3.49
C ASP A 169 13.80 -0.19 3.40
N ALA A 170 13.25 -1.00 4.31
CA ALA A 170 13.44 -2.45 4.28
C ALA A 170 12.69 -3.09 3.09
N GLY A 171 11.52 -2.57 2.70
CA GLY A 171 10.76 -3.02 1.55
C GLY A 171 11.49 -2.82 0.23
N ARG A 172 12.19 -1.68 0.06
CA ARG A 172 13.03 -1.43 -1.13
C ARG A 172 14.17 -2.43 -1.29
N LYS A 173 14.62 -3.04 -0.20
CA LYS A 173 15.67 -4.07 -0.20
C LYS A 173 15.15 -5.48 -0.40
N SER A 174 13.83 -5.67 -0.47
CA SER A 174 13.21 -6.99 -0.63
C SER A 174 13.68 -7.69 -1.91
N PRO A 175 14.18 -8.94 -1.81
CA PRO A 175 14.47 -9.76 -2.99
C PRO A 175 13.21 -10.03 -3.83
N ARG A 176 12.04 -10.18 -3.21
CA ARG A 176 10.77 -10.39 -3.92
C ARG A 176 10.42 -9.19 -4.80
N LEU A 177 10.66 -7.96 -4.31
CA LEU A 177 10.46 -6.75 -5.12
C LEU A 177 11.39 -6.73 -6.34
N ARG A 178 12.66 -7.12 -6.18
CA ARG A 178 13.60 -7.20 -7.32
C ARG A 178 13.17 -8.25 -8.33
N ASN A 179 12.69 -9.41 -7.89
CA ASN A 179 12.20 -10.46 -8.77
C ASN A 179 10.98 -10.02 -9.59
N ALA A 180 10.19 -9.08 -9.11
CA ALA A 180 9.04 -8.52 -9.82
C ALA A 180 9.44 -7.64 -11.04
N LEU A 181 10.73 -7.40 -11.29
CA LEU A 181 11.23 -6.89 -12.59
C LEU A 181 10.97 -7.84 -13.77
N GLU A 182 10.78 -9.12 -13.51
CA GLU A 182 10.47 -10.13 -14.52
C GLU A 182 8.96 -10.40 -14.62
N ASP A 183 8.12 -9.55 -14.03
CA ASP A 183 6.65 -9.69 -14.11
C ASP A 183 6.16 -9.61 -15.56
N GLN A 184 5.12 -10.40 -15.86
CA GLN A 184 4.48 -10.38 -17.18
C GLN A 184 3.77 -9.05 -17.50
N ALA A 185 3.35 -8.30 -16.47
CA ALA A 185 2.66 -7.03 -16.64
C ALA A 185 3.66 -5.85 -16.64
N GLY A 186 3.69 -5.09 -17.73
CA GLY A 186 4.55 -3.91 -17.83
C GLY A 186 4.31 -2.87 -16.76
N LEU A 187 3.05 -2.74 -16.28
CA LEU A 187 2.73 -1.87 -15.16
C LEU A 187 3.53 -2.25 -13.90
N VAL A 188 3.63 -3.54 -13.58
CA VAL A 188 4.39 -4.03 -12.42
C VAL A 188 5.87 -3.74 -12.62
N LYS A 189 6.44 -4.14 -13.77
CA LYS A 189 7.85 -3.87 -14.10
C LYS A 189 8.17 -2.37 -13.98
N ALA A 190 7.38 -1.51 -14.60
CA ALA A 190 7.58 -0.06 -14.56
C ALA A 190 7.50 0.52 -13.12
N THR A 191 6.57 0.02 -12.31
CA THR A 191 6.45 0.42 -10.90
C THR A 191 7.66 0.00 -10.09
N VAL A 192 8.11 -1.25 -10.22
CA VAL A 192 9.31 -1.77 -9.53
C VAL A 192 10.55 -0.98 -9.94
N ILE A 193 10.73 -0.70 -11.24
CA ILE A 193 11.83 0.11 -11.77
C ILE A 193 11.83 1.50 -11.11
N LYS A 194 10.66 2.17 -11.06
CA LYS A 194 10.51 3.48 -10.43
C LYS A 194 10.89 3.46 -8.94
N VAL A 195 10.46 2.43 -8.22
CA VAL A 195 10.78 2.22 -6.80
C VAL A 195 12.28 2.02 -6.60
N LEU A 196 12.89 1.13 -7.38
CA LEU A 196 14.32 0.83 -7.27
C LEU A 196 15.18 2.03 -7.67
N GLY A 197 14.79 2.78 -8.71
CA GLY A 197 15.51 3.99 -9.14
C GLY A 197 15.54 5.08 -8.08
N LYS A 198 14.47 5.19 -7.27
CA LYS A 198 14.39 6.15 -6.15
C LYS A 198 15.09 5.67 -4.87
N SER A 199 15.58 4.44 -4.83
CA SER A 199 16.23 3.86 -3.63
C SER A 199 17.60 4.45 -3.31
N GLY A 200 18.29 5.06 -4.26
CA GLY A 200 19.69 5.47 -4.16
C GLY A 200 20.69 4.32 -4.22
N ASP A 201 20.24 3.07 -4.33
CA ASP A 201 21.09 1.88 -4.42
C ASP A 201 21.65 1.72 -5.83
N ARG A 202 22.94 1.99 -5.98
CA ARG A 202 23.61 1.85 -7.29
C ARG A 202 23.72 0.41 -7.78
N SER A 203 23.53 -0.59 -6.93
CA SER A 203 23.56 -2.00 -7.34
C SER A 203 22.43 -2.37 -8.29
N VAL A 204 21.38 -1.52 -8.38
CA VAL A 204 20.24 -1.73 -9.28
C VAL A 204 20.54 -1.25 -10.73
N ILE A 205 21.60 -0.47 -10.95
CA ILE A 205 21.90 0.11 -12.27
C ILE A 205 21.92 -0.95 -13.38
N PRO A 206 22.61 -2.10 -13.26
CA PRO A 206 22.61 -3.12 -14.32
C PRO A 206 21.21 -3.66 -14.65
N LEU A 207 20.32 -3.74 -13.64
CA LEU A 207 18.94 -4.17 -13.84
C LEU A 207 18.14 -3.10 -14.62
N LEU A 208 18.34 -1.83 -14.30
CA LEU A 208 17.71 -0.71 -15.00
C LEU A 208 18.21 -0.60 -16.45
N GLU A 209 19.50 -0.80 -16.69
CA GLU A 209 20.08 -0.83 -18.05
C GLU A 209 19.52 -1.99 -18.89
N LYS A 210 19.30 -3.17 -18.28
CA LYS A 210 18.59 -4.27 -18.93
C LYS A 210 17.16 -3.86 -19.32
N ALA A 211 16.45 -3.15 -18.43
CA ALA A 211 15.08 -2.71 -18.65
C ALA A 211 14.93 -1.63 -19.75
N LEU A 212 15.99 -0.92 -20.12
CA LEU A 212 15.99 -0.05 -21.32
C LEU A 212 15.72 -0.80 -22.63
N LYS A 213 15.90 -2.12 -22.65
CA LYS A 213 15.69 -2.97 -23.82
C LYS A 213 14.37 -3.76 -23.75
N ASP A 214 13.51 -3.47 -22.78
CA ASP A 214 12.21 -4.12 -22.64
C ASP A 214 11.34 -3.89 -23.89
N GLU A 215 10.54 -4.86 -24.27
CA GLU A 215 9.62 -4.74 -25.41
C GLU A 215 8.59 -3.62 -25.23
N GLN A 216 8.19 -3.35 -23.99
CA GLN A 216 7.15 -2.36 -23.66
C GLN A 216 7.73 -0.95 -23.50
N PRO A 217 7.27 0.04 -24.29
CA PRO A 217 7.76 1.42 -24.24
C PRO A 217 7.69 2.05 -22.83
N ALA A 218 6.62 1.78 -22.09
CA ALA A 218 6.42 2.28 -20.72
C ALA A 218 7.52 1.78 -19.76
N VAL A 219 7.98 0.53 -19.91
CA VAL A 219 9.05 -0.05 -19.11
C VAL A 219 10.40 0.57 -19.46
N ARG A 220 10.69 0.73 -20.77
CA ARG A 220 11.92 1.42 -21.22
C ARG A 220 12.00 2.85 -20.69
N LEU A 221 10.87 3.56 -20.74
CA LEU A 221 10.78 4.93 -20.25
C LEU A 221 10.96 5.01 -18.72
N ALA A 222 10.33 4.10 -17.97
CA ALA A 222 10.54 3.99 -16.53
C ALA A 222 12.02 3.74 -16.19
N ALA A 223 12.70 2.88 -16.96
CA ALA A 223 14.13 2.61 -16.80
C ALA A 223 14.99 3.85 -17.07
N ALA A 224 14.68 4.62 -18.12
CA ALA A 224 15.37 5.87 -18.40
C ALA A 224 15.23 6.89 -17.26
N GLY A 225 14.01 7.05 -16.72
CA GLY A 225 13.75 7.92 -15.57
C GLY A 225 14.48 7.45 -14.30
N ALA A 226 14.47 6.15 -14.03
CA ALA A 226 15.18 5.57 -12.90
C ALA A 226 16.71 5.77 -13.00
N LEU A 227 17.29 5.54 -14.18
CA LEU A 227 18.71 5.78 -14.45
C LEU A 227 19.07 7.26 -14.31
N TYR A 228 18.19 8.15 -14.75
CA TYR A 228 18.36 9.58 -14.54
C TYR A 228 18.47 9.92 -13.04
N HIS A 229 17.58 9.36 -12.20
CA HIS A 229 17.64 9.53 -10.74
C HIS A 229 18.95 8.98 -10.12
N THR A 230 19.58 7.97 -10.73
CA THR A 230 20.87 7.45 -10.27
C THR A 230 22.07 8.29 -10.74
N GLY A 231 21.83 9.38 -11.46
CA GLY A 231 22.84 10.33 -11.94
C GLY A 231 23.24 10.17 -13.41
N GLN A 232 22.63 9.27 -14.17
CA GLN A 232 22.87 9.11 -15.61
C GLN A 232 22.09 10.17 -16.40
N THR A 233 22.54 11.42 -16.34
CA THR A 233 21.83 12.58 -16.92
C THR A 233 21.64 12.52 -18.44
N ALA A 234 22.41 11.70 -19.15
CA ALA A 234 22.24 11.44 -20.59
C ALA A 234 20.87 10.84 -20.93
N MET A 235 20.19 10.18 -19.95
CA MET A 235 18.86 9.63 -20.14
C MET A 235 17.79 10.72 -20.39
N TRP A 236 18.10 11.98 -20.10
CA TRP A 236 17.22 13.10 -20.43
C TRP A 236 16.85 13.15 -21.92
N GLU A 237 17.79 12.92 -22.82
CA GLU A 237 17.51 12.90 -24.25
C GLU A 237 16.50 11.81 -24.64
N THR A 238 16.59 10.65 -24.03
CA THR A 238 15.66 9.53 -24.25
C THR A 238 14.25 9.92 -23.79
N ILE A 239 14.13 10.56 -22.62
CA ILE A 239 12.85 11.01 -22.05
C ILE A 239 12.26 12.15 -22.92
N GLN A 240 13.09 13.09 -23.35
CA GLN A 240 12.68 14.19 -24.23
C GLN A 240 12.16 13.68 -25.58
N LYS A 241 12.82 12.70 -26.18
CA LYS A 241 12.34 12.05 -27.41
C LYS A 241 10.98 11.38 -27.21
N ALA A 242 10.80 10.68 -26.09
CA ALA A 242 9.53 10.04 -25.76
C ALA A 242 8.41 11.08 -25.49
N ALA A 243 8.74 12.26 -24.94
CA ALA A 243 7.79 13.36 -24.76
C ALA A 243 7.34 13.99 -26.09
N ALA A 244 8.05 13.74 -27.19
CA ALA A 244 7.69 14.13 -28.54
C ALA A 244 7.16 12.95 -29.40
N ALA A 245 6.97 11.76 -28.81
CA ALA A 245 6.54 10.57 -29.54
C ALA A 245 5.21 10.78 -30.29
N PRO A 246 5.02 10.17 -31.49
CA PRO A 246 3.77 10.26 -32.23
C PRO A 246 2.58 9.66 -31.46
N ASN A 247 2.80 8.57 -30.72
CA ASN A 247 1.78 7.91 -29.92
C ASN A 247 1.39 8.78 -28.70
N PRO A 248 0.10 9.18 -28.56
CA PRO A 248 -0.34 10.03 -27.46
C PRO A 248 -0.15 9.43 -26.06
N GLU A 249 -0.27 8.11 -25.90
CA GLU A 249 -0.09 7.43 -24.62
C GLU A 249 1.38 7.42 -24.18
N GLU A 250 2.28 7.12 -25.11
CA GLU A 250 3.72 7.19 -24.87
C GLU A 250 4.14 8.62 -24.52
N ARG A 251 3.65 9.61 -25.28
CA ARG A 251 3.88 11.03 -25.02
C ARG A 251 3.37 11.42 -23.64
N ALA A 252 2.12 11.10 -23.30
CA ALA A 252 1.54 11.41 -21.99
C ALA A 252 2.32 10.77 -20.84
N THR A 253 2.80 9.56 -21.03
CA THR A 253 3.63 8.87 -20.03
C THR A 253 4.99 9.53 -19.83
N ALA A 254 5.62 9.97 -20.94
CA ALA A 254 6.88 10.71 -20.88
C ALA A 254 6.72 12.11 -20.23
N LEU A 255 5.63 12.81 -20.49
CA LEU A 255 5.34 14.10 -19.85
C LEU A 255 5.20 13.95 -18.32
N ARG A 256 4.49 12.91 -17.85
CA ARG A 256 4.44 12.63 -16.40
C ARG A 256 5.82 12.33 -15.84
N MET A 257 6.65 11.59 -16.57
CA MET A 257 8.05 11.34 -16.18
C MET A 257 8.83 12.65 -16.07
N VAL A 258 8.69 13.58 -17.02
CA VAL A 258 9.33 14.90 -16.97
C VAL A 258 8.97 15.67 -15.70
N GLY A 259 7.70 15.61 -15.28
CA GLY A 259 7.24 16.20 -14.01
C GLY A 259 7.88 15.53 -12.79
N ASP A 260 7.87 14.19 -12.75
CA ASP A 260 8.46 13.37 -11.67
C ASP A 260 9.95 13.65 -11.44
N LEU A 261 10.71 13.92 -12.52
CA LEU A 261 12.14 14.21 -12.45
C LEU A 261 12.46 15.57 -11.81
N LYS A 262 11.49 16.50 -11.77
CA LYS A 262 11.63 17.85 -11.23
C LYS A 262 12.78 18.66 -11.85
N ASP A 263 13.20 18.29 -13.07
CA ASP A 263 14.23 19.00 -13.79
C ASP A 263 13.65 20.27 -14.45
N ALA A 264 14.33 21.42 -14.24
CA ALA A 264 13.86 22.70 -14.77
C ALA A 264 13.75 22.72 -16.32
N ARG A 265 14.55 21.91 -17.02
CA ARG A 265 14.50 21.76 -18.48
C ARG A 265 13.14 21.24 -18.97
N GLY A 266 12.38 20.55 -18.09
CA GLY A 266 11.05 20.06 -18.41
C GLY A 266 10.00 21.14 -18.60
N LEU A 267 10.20 22.34 -18.05
CA LEU A 267 9.18 23.39 -18.09
C LEU A 267 8.74 23.74 -19.53
N SER A 268 9.67 23.95 -20.44
CA SER A 268 9.36 24.29 -21.85
C SER A 268 8.61 23.16 -22.55
N ILE A 269 9.00 21.91 -22.32
CA ILE A 269 8.35 20.72 -22.89
C ILE A 269 6.91 20.61 -22.40
N LEU A 270 6.67 20.84 -21.11
CA LEU A 270 5.35 20.75 -20.54
C LEU A 270 4.44 21.90 -20.98
N LEU A 271 4.97 23.12 -21.06
CA LEU A 271 4.21 24.28 -21.58
C LEU A 271 3.79 24.10 -23.05
N GLU A 272 4.66 23.58 -23.90
CA GLU A 272 4.33 23.23 -25.28
C GLU A 272 3.23 22.16 -25.32
N ALA A 273 3.34 21.12 -24.51
CA ALA A 273 2.38 20.02 -24.46
C ALA A 273 0.97 20.45 -23.97
N MET A 274 0.85 21.57 -23.25
CA MET A 274 -0.46 22.16 -22.85
C MET A 274 -1.31 22.61 -24.04
N THR A 275 -0.70 22.82 -25.21
CA THR A 275 -1.41 23.23 -26.44
C THR A 275 -1.69 22.07 -27.39
N ASN A 276 -1.42 20.81 -26.96
CA ASN A 276 -1.61 19.65 -27.80
C ASN A 276 -3.07 19.39 -28.12
N THR A 277 -3.34 18.89 -29.33
CA THR A 277 -4.71 18.59 -29.79
C THR A 277 -5.38 17.44 -29.00
N GLN A 278 -4.58 16.52 -28.45
CA GLN A 278 -5.07 15.37 -27.68
C GLN A 278 -5.29 15.74 -26.21
N PRO A 279 -6.54 15.64 -25.68
CA PRO A 279 -6.83 15.96 -24.29
C PRO A 279 -5.99 15.17 -23.26
N SER A 280 -5.71 13.88 -23.55
CA SER A 280 -4.88 13.04 -22.67
C SER A 280 -3.44 13.56 -22.53
N VAL A 281 -2.90 14.17 -23.58
CA VAL A 281 -1.57 14.80 -23.57
C VAL A 281 -1.60 16.10 -22.76
N ARG A 282 -2.62 16.96 -22.97
CA ARG A 282 -2.79 18.19 -22.19
C ARG A 282 -2.97 17.90 -20.70
N GLY A 283 -3.83 16.93 -20.36
CA GLY A 283 -4.03 16.51 -18.97
C GLY A 283 -2.76 15.97 -18.32
N ALA A 284 -1.95 15.19 -19.06
CA ALA A 284 -0.66 14.71 -18.56
C ALA A 284 0.33 15.87 -18.36
N ALA A 285 0.37 16.84 -19.26
CA ALA A 285 1.21 18.04 -19.15
C ALA A 285 0.81 18.90 -17.95
N ALA A 286 -0.50 19.12 -17.73
CA ALA A 286 -1.02 19.86 -16.58
C ALA A 286 -0.63 19.18 -15.25
N SER A 287 -0.84 17.87 -15.13
CA SER A 287 -0.41 17.10 -13.96
C SER A 287 1.09 17.24 -13.73
N ALA A 288 1.88 17.09 -14.79
CA ALA A 288 3.35 17.18 -14.73
C ALA A 288 3.85 18.59 -14.37
N LEU A 289 3.18 19.65 -14.81
CA LEU A 289 3.48 21.03 -14.39
C LEU A 289 3.25 21.23 -12.89
N GLY A 290 2.17 20.66 -12.36
CA GLY A 290 1.92 20.65 -10.92
C GLY A 290 3.03 19.93 -10.14
N GLU A 291 3.45 18.75 -10.61
CA GLU A 291 4.56 17.97 -10.00
C GLU A 291 5.90 18.71 -10.10
N LEU A 292 6.18 19.37 -11.22
CA LEU A 292 7.38 20.18 -11.42
C LEU A 292 7.46 21.35 -10.44
N GLY A 293 6.32 21.91 -10.03
CA GLY A 293 6.20 22.94 -9.01
C GLY A 293 6.83 24.29 -9.38
N LYS A 294 6.93 24.63 -10.67
CA LYS A 294 7.48 25.91 -11.13
C LYS A 294 6.37 26.97 -11.30
N VAL A 295 6.54 28.13 -10.67
CA VAL A 295 5.57 29.25 -10.72
C VAL A 295 5.24 29.67 -12.15
N GLN A 296 6.20 29.56 -13.08
CA GLN A 296 6.00 29.86 -14.51
C GLN A 296 4.97 28.96 -15.19
N GLY A 297 4.61 27.81 -14.58
CA GLY A 297 3.55 26.93 -15.08
C GLY A 297 2.13 27.38 -14.72
N ILE A 298 1.98 28.26 -13.72
CA ILE A 298 0.65 28.68 -13.20
C ILE A 298 -0.26 29.24 -14.28
N PRO A 299 0.17 30.20 -15.16
CA PRO A 299 -0.74 30.76 -16.17
C PRO A 299 -1.28 29.72 -17.17
N ALA A 300 -0.45 28.67 -17.47
CA ALA A 300 -0.91 27.60 -18.35
C ALA A 300 -1.90 26.66 -17.64
N LEU A 301 -1.74 26.44 -16.35
CA LEU A 301 -2.67 25.67 -15.54
C LEU A 301 -4.00 26.40 -15.33
N GLU A 302 -3.97 27.69 -15.06
CA GLU A 302 -5.19 28.53 -14.95
C GLU A 302 -6.00 28.48 -16.26
N LYS A 303 -5.34 28.64 -17.41
CA LYS A 303 -6.00 28.55 -18.72
C LYS A 303 -6.62 27.14 -18.96
N ALA A 304 -6.02 26.08 -18.42
CA ALA A 304 -6.51 24.72 -18.60
C ALA A 304 -7.74 24.38 -17.72
N LEU A 305 -8.16 25.25 -16.81
CA LEU A 305 -9.41 25.07 -16.05
C LEU A 305 -10.66 25.20 -16.93
N ASP A 306 -10.53 25.83 -18.10
CA ASP A 306 -11.61 26.03 -19.09
C ASP A 306 -11.59 24.95 -20.20
N ASP A 307 -10.74 23.87 -20.10
CA ASP A 307 -10.50 22.87 -21.15
C ASP A 307 -11.38 21.60 -21.07
#